data_edf61517dcac1948fbcb62aa51ae3a78
#
_entry.id   edf61517dcac1948fbcb62aa51ae3a78
#
_cell.length_a   1.000
_cell.length_b   1.000
_cell.length_c   1.000
_cell.angle_alpha   90.00
_cell.angle_beta   90.00
_cell.angle_gamma   90.00
#
_symmetry.space_group_name_H-M   'P 1'
#
loop_
_entity.id
_entity.type
_entity.pdbx_description
1 polymer ?
#
loop_
_entity_poly.entity_id
_entity_poly.type
_entity_poly.pdbx_seq_one_letter_code
_entity_poly.pdbx_strand_id
1 'polypeptide(L)'
;MISADMEGATGVTWTGDVVPGTEQWQRMRRLFTGDVNACVQGLVAGGATSVLVNEAHSAQRNLLLEDLHTSARLLTGRHKPLSMMQGIDSSVDGVVFLGYHTAAGSSGVLAHTYLENSITGVW
;
A
#
# COMPACT_ATOMS: atom_id res chain seq x y z
N MET A 1 7.34 1.11 -10.22
CA MET A 1 6.79 1.65 -8.95
C MET A 1 5.76 0.70 -8.38
N ILE A 2 5.68 0.56 -7.05
CA ILE A 2 4.60 -0.15 -6.34
C ILE A 2 3.82 0.88 -5.53
N SER A 3 2.50 0.95 -5.70
CA SER A 3 1.60 1.63 -4.79
C SER A 3 0.96 0.57 -3.91
N ALA A 4 1.24 0.61 -2.59
CA ALA A 4 0.94 -0.48 -1.68
C ALA A 4 -0.15 -0.09 -0.69
N ASP A 5 -1.31 -0.72 -0.83
CA ASP A 5 -2.47 -0.61 0.05
C ASP A 5 -2.64 -1.88 0.88
N MET A 6 -3.37 -1.83 2.00
CA MET A 6 -3.30 -2.90 2.97
C MET A 6 -4.52 -3.82 2.98
N GLU A 7 -5.67 -3.36 2.51
CA GLU A 7 -6.92 -4.12 2.62
C GLU A 7 -6.94 -5.42 1.82
N GLY A 8 -6.22 -5.47 0.71
CA GLY A 8 -6.06 -6.67 -0.10
C GLY A 8 -4.80 -7.48 0.19
N ALA A 9 -4.05 -7.13 1.24
CA ALA A 9 -2.85 -7.87 1.63
C ALA A 9 -3.16 -9.25 2.21
N THR A 10 -2.17 -10.13 2.19
CA THR A 10 -2.27 -11.50 2.71
C THR A 10 -2.81 -11.53 4.14
N GLY A 11 -3.90 -12.25 4.35
CA GLY A 11 -4.51 -12.49 5.66
C GLY A 11 -5.45 -11.41 6.15
N VAL A 12 -5.60 -10.30 5.45
CA VAL A 12 -6.55 -9.24 5.79
C VAL A 12 -7.98 -9.69 5.41
N THR A 13 -8.85 -9.71 6.41
CA THR A 13 -10.25 -10.15 6.26
C THR A 13 -11.25 -9.28 7.04
N TRP A 14 -10.76 -8.41 7.92
CA TRP A 14 -11.56 -7.67 8.87
C TRP A 14 -11.01 -6.25 9.09
N THR A 15 -11.87 -5.32 9.46
CA THR A 15 -11.49 -3.92 9.70
C THR A 15 -10.36 -3.78 10.72
N GLY A 16 -10.35 -4.57 11.80
CA GLY A 16 -9.30 -4.55 12.81
C GLY A 16 -7.91 -4.89 12.27
N ASP A 17 -7.84 -5.64 11.16
CA ASP A 17 -6.58 -6.03 10.53
C ASP A 17 -5.83 -4.85 9.92
N VAL A 18 -6.55 -3.77 9.60
CA VAL A 18 -6.01 -2.61 8.87
C VAL A 18 -6.07 -1.29 9.66
N VAL A 19 -6.69 -1.28 10.85
CA VAL A 19 -6.80 -0.07 11.67
C VAL A 19 -5.54 0.12 12.51
N PRO A 20 -4.75 1.19 12.27
CA PRO A 20 -3.53 1.45 13.02
C PRO A 20 -3.75 1.49 14.54
N GLY A 21 -2.89 0.79 15.28
CA GLY A 21 -2.92 0.73 16.74
C GLY A 21 -3.57 -0.54 17.30
N THR A 22 -4.25 -1.35 16.50
CA THR A 22 -4.77 -2.66 16.93
C THR A 22 -3.67 -3.72 16.95
N GLU A 23 -3.84 -4.78 17.74
CA GLU A 23 -2.93 -5.93 17.73
C GLU A 23 -2.97 -6.66 16.38
N GLN A 24 -4.16 -6.75 15.78
CA GLN A 24 -4.35 -7.34 14.47
C GLN A 24 -3.55 -6.60 13.40
N TRP A 25 -3.64 -5.28 13.36
CA TRP A 25 -2.86 -4.46 12.45
C TRP A 25 -1.34 -4.67 12.64
N GLN A 26 -0.85 -4.73 13.87
CA GLN A 26 0.57 -5.00 14.14
C GLN A 26 1.03 -6.36 13.57
N ARG A 27 0.17 -7.37 13.66
CA ARG A 27 0.42 -8.68 13.03
C ARG A 27 0.41 -8.58 11.51
N MET A 28 -0.60 -7.91 10.94
CA MET A 28 -0.77 -7.81 9.49
C MET A 28 0.33 -6.99 8.82
N ARG A 29 0.95 -6.04 9.49
CA ARG A 29 2.10 -5.29 8.97
C ARG A 29 3.22 -6.20 8.47
N ARG A 30 3.49 -7.32 9.18
CA ARG A 30 4.52 -8.29 8.77
C ARG A 30 4.15 -8.98 7.46
N LEU A 31 2.90 -9.42 7.35
CA LEU A 31 2.40 -10.08 6.13
C LEU A 31 2.40 -9.10 4.96
N PHE A 32 1.92 -7.90 5.18
CA PHE A 32 1.93 -6.82 4.19
C PHE A 32 3.35 -6.47 3.72
N THR A 33 4.31 -6.36 4.64
CA THR A 33 5.73 -6.16 4.28
C THR A 33 6.27 -7.34 3.49
N GLY A 34 5.87 -8.57 3.83
CA GLY A 34 6.20 -9.78 3.08
C GLY A 34 5.66 -9.74 1.64
N ASP A 35 4.40 -9.34 1.45
CA ASP A 35 3.80 -9.21 0.12
C ASP A 35 4.53 -8.17 -0.73
N VAL A 36 4.86 -7.01 -0.14
CA VAL A 36 5.65 -5.96 -0.80
C VAL A 36 7.03 -6.49 -1.19
N ASN A 37 7.71 -7.19 -0.29
CA ASN A 37 9.03 -7.76 -0.55
C ASN A 37 8.99 -8.79 -1.68
N ALA A 38 7.98 -9.65 -1.71
CA ALA A 38 7.79 -10.62 -2.79
C ALA A 38 7.59 -9.92 -4.14
N CYS A 39 6.81 -8.83 -4.17
CA CYS A 39 6.62 -8.01 -5.35
C CYS A 39 7.93 -7.34 -5.79
N VAL A 40 8.68 -6.73 -4.87
CA VAL A 40 10.00 -6.13 -5.16
C VAL A 40 10.95 -7.17 -5.75
N GLN A 41 11.03 -8.36 -5.13
CA GLN A 41 11.88 -9.44 -5.58
C GLN A 41 11.50 -9.90 -7.01
N GLY A 42 10.20 -10.05 -7.28
CA GLY A 42 9.70 -10.41 -8.61
C GLY A 42 10.05 -9.36 -9.66
N LEU A 43 9.89 -8.06 -9.35
CA LEU A 43 10.26 -6.97 -10.25
C LEU A 43 11.77 -6.95 -10.55
N VAL A 44 12.60 -7.10 -9.52
CA VAL A 44 14.08 -7.16 -9.70
C VAL A 44 14.47 -8.38 -10.55
N ALA A 45 13.90 -9.54 -10.27
CA ALA A 45 14.14 -10.75 -11.07
C ALA A 45 13.67 -10.59 -12.53
N GLY A 46 12.63 -9.78 -12.75
CA GLY A 46 12.13 -9.41 -14.08
C GLY A 46 12.93 -8.31 -14.78
N GLY A 47 14.02 -7.81 -14.18
CA GLY A 47 14.92 -6.84 -14.77
C GLY A 47 14.69 -5.38 -14.37
N ALA A 48 13.84 -5.11 -13.38
CA ALA A 48 13.69 -3.75 -12.87
C ALA A 48 15.00 -3.28 -12.21
N THR A 49 15.49 -2.13 -12.63
CA THR A 49 16.74 -1.53 -12.12
C THR A 49 16.51 -0.63 -10.90
N SER A 50 15.28 -0.20 -10.70
CA SER A 50 14.88 0.62 -9.54
C SER A 50 13.42 0.30 -9.18
N VAL A 51 13.16 0.08 -7.90
CA VAL A 51 11.81 -0.16 -7.38
C VAL A 51 11.49 0.86 -6.31
N LEU A 52 10.55 1.75 -6.61
CA LEU A 52 9.99 2.69 -5.66
C LEU A 52 8.71 2.11 -5.07
N VAL A 53 8.63 1.98 -3.77
CA VAL A 53 7.43 1.60 -3.02
C VAL A 53 6.83 2.87 -2.41
N ASN A 54 5.59 3.15 -2.72
CA ASN A 54 4.82 4.22 -2.08
C ASN A 54 3.73 3.59 -1.21
N GLU A 55 3.76 3.84 0.08
CA GLU A 55 2.68 3.42 0.98
C GLU A 55 1.39 4.20 0.70
N ALA A 56 0.27 3.49 0.62
CA ALA A 56 -1.03 4.04 0.26
C ALA A 56 -2.05 3.99 1.40
N HIS A 57 -1.95 3.01 2.32
CA HIS A 57 -2.98 2.74 3.33
C HIS A 57 -2.96 3.73 4.50
N SER A 58 -4.13 4.30 4.82
CA SER A 58 -4.41 5.09 6.03
C SER A 58 -3.38 6.19 6.31
N ALA A 59 -2.59 6.08 7.40
CA ALA A 59 -1.52 7.01 7.74
C ALA A 59 -0.27 6.86 6.86
N GLN A 60 -0.27 5.89 5.95
CA GLN A 60 0.84 5.59 5.03
C GLN A 60 2.15 5.28 5.77
N ARG A 61 2.05 4.56 6.91
CA ARG A 61 3.17 4.20 7.80
C ARG A 61 3.02 2.76 8.31
N ASN A 62 2.74 1.83 7.41
CA ASN A 62 2.39 0.45 7.77
C ASN A 62 3.54 -0.53 7.60
N LEU A 63 4.40 -0.31 6.60
CA LEU A 63 5.53 -1.20 6.34
C LEU A 63 6.55 -1.18 7.48
N LEU A 64 7.17 -2.33 7.72
CA LEU A 64 8.26 -2.49 8.68
C LEU A 64 9.58 -2.18 7.96
N LEU A 65 10.22 -1.08 8.34
CA LEU A 65 11.43 -0.59 7.66
C LEU A 65 12.59 -1.57 7.76
N GLU A 66 12.74 -2.18 8.92
CA GLU A 66 13.77 -3.17 9.24
C GLU A 66 13.65 -4.45 8.44
N ASP A 67 12.42 -4.77 7.97
CA ASP A 67 12.13 -5.98 7.21
C ASP A 67 11.99 -5.73 5.70
N LEU A 68 12.07 -4.47 5.26
CA LEU A 68 11.87 -4.11 3.86
C LEU A 68 13.04 -4.58 3.00
N HIS A 69 12.73 -5.09 1.80
CA HIS A 69 13.72 -5.55 0.84
C HIS A 69 14.72 -4.44 0.47
N THR A 70 16.01 -4.72 0.52
CA THR A 70 17.10 -3.74 0.35
C THR A 70 17.14 -3.05 -1.01
N SER A 71 16.55 -3.65 -2.04
CA SER A 71 16.39 -3.04 -3.37
C SER A 71 15.21 -2.07 -3.46
N ALA A 72 14.38 -1.97 -2.43
CA ALA A 72 13.27 -1.04 -2.41
C ALA A 72 13.71 0.35 -1.91
N ARG A 73 13.21 1.38 -2.58
CA ARG A 73 13.18 2.76 -2.05
C ARG A 73 11.77 3.02 -1.55
N LEU A 74 11.62 3.61 -0.36
CA LEU A 74 10.31 3.78 0.27
C LEU A 74 9.91 5.25 0.39
N LEU A 75 8.68 5.54 -0.02
CA LEU A 75 7.94 6.74 0.34
C LEU A 75 6.90 6.36 1.40
N THR A 76 7.04 6.87 2.60
CA THR A 76 6.18 6.59 3.74
C THR A 76 5.68 7.89 4.38
N GLY A 77 4.55 7.83 5.07
CA GLY A 77 3.93 8.96 5.75
C GLY A 77 3.00 9.78 4.85
N ARG A 78 2.24 10.66 5.50
CA ARG A 78 1.36 11.63 4.83
C ARG A 78 2.16 12.85 4.35
N HIS A 79 1.47 13.87 3.86
CA HIS A 79 2.03 15.08 3.24
C HIS A 79 2.67 14.82 1.86
N LYS A 80 2.14 13.83 1.17
CA LYS A 80 2.48 13.54 -0.23
C LYS A 80 1.41 14.17 -1.13
N PRO A 81 1.75 15.17 -1.97
CA PRO A 81 0.77 15.85 -2.83
C PRO A 81 -0.03 14.91 -3.73
N LEU A 82 0.58 13.83 -4.22
CA LEU A 82 -0.08 12.81 -5.03
C LEU A 82 -0.52 11.59 -4.21
N SER A 83 -0.46 11.67 -2.86
CA SER A 83 -0.92 10.64 -1.94
C SER A 83 -0.50 9.22 -2.36
N MET A 84 -1.48 8.37 -2.69
CA MET A 84 -1.29 6.97 -3.09
C MET A 84 -0.44 6.80 -4.34
N MET A 85 -0.29 7.85 -5.16
CA MET A 85 0.51 7.84 -6.38
C MET A 85 1.76 8.71 -6.28
N GLN A 86 2.17 9.10 -5.08
CA GLN A 86 3.38 9.90 -4.92
C GLN A 86 4.61 9.17 -5.45
N GLY A 87 5.39 9.88 -6.24
CA GLY A 87 6.58 9.35 -6.90
C GLY A 87 6.36 8.87 -8.33
N ILE A 88 5.12 8.99 -8.85
CA ILE A 88 4.87 8.75 -10.26
C ILE A 88 5.33 9.96 -11.09
N ASP A 89 6.09 9.69 -12.13
CA ASP A 89 6.50 10.66 -13.15
C ASP A 89 6.83 9.93 -14.47
N SER A 90 7.31 10.66 -15.46
CA SER A 90 7.64 10.11 -16.78
C SER A 90 8.83 9.13 -16.79
N SER A 91 9.55 8.97 -15.71
CA SER A 91 10.64 7.97 -15.57
C SER A 91 10.16 6.60 -15.09
N VAL A 92 8.87 6.48 -14.72
CA VAL A 92 8.27 5.24 -14.23
C VAL A 92 7.76 4.41 -15.42
N ASP A 93 8.40 3.28 -15.69
CA ASP A 93 8.00 2.38 -16.78
C ASP A 93 6.74 1.57 -16.50
N GLY A 94 6.42 1.34 -15.22
CA GLY A 94 5.24 0.58 -14.83
C GLY A 94 4.84 0.77 -13.37
N VAL A 95 3.55 0.55 -13.08
CA VAL A 95 2.99 0.64 -11.73
C VAL A 95 2.30 -0.67 -11.36
N VAL A 96 2.59 -1.17 -10.18
CA VAL A 96 1.88 -2.28 -9.54
C VAL A 96 1.01 -1.70 -8.42
N PHE A 97 -0.29 -1.94 -8.47
CA PHE A 97 -1.22 -1.69 -7.37
C PHE A 97 -1.31 -2.94 -6.52
N LEU A 98 -0.63 -2.94 -5.37
CA LEU A 98 -0.56 -4.08 -4.49
C LEU A 98 -1.52 -3.89 -3.31
N GLY A 99 -2.32 -4.93 -3.02
CA GLY A 99 -3.18 -4.96 -1.85
C GLY A 99 -4.36 -3.99 -1.88
N TYR A 100 -4.75 -3.49 -3.04
CA TYR A 100 -5.89 -2.58 -3.19
C TYR A 100 -7.22 -3.30 -2.96
N HIS A 101 -8.14 -2.62 -2.29
CA HIS A 101 -9.52 -3.06 -2.09
C HIS A 101 -10.40 -2.76 -3.30
N THR A 102 -11.59 -3.36 -3.32
CA THR A 102 -12.62 -3.03 -4.31
C THR A 102 -13.30 -1.70 -4.00
N ALA A 103 -13.89 -1.09 -5.01
CA ALA A 103 -14.67 0.15 -4.86
C ALA A 103 -15.93 -0.06 -4.00
N ALA A 104 -16.41 1.01 -3.40
CA ALA A 104 -17.67 1.03 -2.67
C ALA A 104 -18.82 0.49 -3.52
N GLY A 105 -19.68 -0.35 -2.94
CA GLY A 105 -20.79 -1.01 -3.62
C GLY A 105 -20.43 -2.26 -4.41
N SER A 106 -19.15 -2.60 -4.51
CA SER A 106 -18.67 -3.85 -5.09
C SER A 106 -18.55 -4.96 -4.04
N SER A 107 -18.62 -6.21 -4.47
CA SER A 107 -18.36 -7.36 -3.61
C SER A 107 -16.86 -7.51 -3.38
N GLY A 108 -16.43 -7.53 -2.13
CA GLY A 108 -15.03 -7.70 -1.75
C GLY A 108 -14.76 -7.37 -0.29
N VAL A 109 -13.58 -7.75 0.19
CA VAL A 109 -13.15 -7.46 1.57
C VAL A 109 -12.93 -5.95 1.70
N LEU A 110 -13.53 -5.34 2.72
CA LEU A 110 -13.38 -3.92 3.07
C LEU A 110 -13.61 -2.96 1.89
N ALA A 111 -14.58 -3.28 1.02
CA ALA A 111 -14.91 -2.46 -0.16
C ALA A 111 -15.28 -1.03 0.24
N HIS A 112 -14.53 -0.05 -0.24
CA HIS A 112 -14.80 1.37 -0.05
C HIS A 112 -14.14 2.20 -1.16
N THR A 113 -14.49 3.48 -1.27
CA THR A 113 -13.89 4.37 -2.27
C THR A 113 -13.15 5.53 -1.59
N TYR A 114 -13.75 6.09 -0.55
CA TYR A 114 -13.19 7.18 0.22
C TYR A 114 -13.24 6.86 1.71
N LEU A 115 -12.26 7.37 2.44
CA LEU A 115 -12.31 7.35 3.90
C LEU A 115 -13.35 8.36 4.41
N GLU A 116 -13.99 8.02 5.51
CA GLU A 116 -14.86 8.95 6.24
C GLU A 116 -14.14 10.27 6.50
N ASN A 117 -14.83 11.37 6.31
CA ASN A 117 -14.32 12.74 6.49
C ASN A 117 -13.16 13.17 5.56
N SER A 118 -12.88 12.41 4.50
CA SER A 118 -11.85 12.79 3.51
C SER A 118 -12.39 13.67 2.38
N ILE A 119 -13.71 13.81 2.26
CA ILE A 119 -14.39 14.68 1.28
C ILE A 119 -15.26 15.67 2.04
N THR A 120 -15.08 16.97 1.76
CA THR A 120 -15.86 18.06 2.37
C THR A 120 -17.08 18.46 1.55
N GLY A 121 -17.17 18.04 0.31
CA GLY A 121 -18.30 18.29 -0.57
C GLY A 121 -18.11 17.73 -1.98
N VAL A 122 -19.21 17.42 -2.60
CA VAL A 122 -19.28 17.04 -4.02
C VAL A 122 -20.21 18.07 -4.68
N TRP A 123 -19.73 18.77 -5.70
CA TRP A 123 -20.44 19.86 -6.41
C TRP A 123 -20.84 19.43 -7.80
#